data_7c757dbad6363edfd2e91c3de06cc4cf
#
_entry.id   7c757dbad6363edfd2e91c3de06cc4cf
#
_cell.length_a   1.000
_cell.length_b   1.000
_cell.length_c   1.000
_cell.angle_alpha   90.00
_cell.angle_beta   90.00
_cell.angle_gamma   90.00
#
_symmetry.space_group_name_H-M   'P 1'
#
loop_
_entity.id
_entity.type
_entity.pdbx_description
1 polymer ?
#
loop_
_entity_poly.entity_id
_entity_poly.type
_entity_poly.pdbx_seq_one_letter_code
_entity_poly.pdbx_strand_id
1 'polypeptide(L)'
;SSCRRVEASNRIHRQIQRPMYPGNPMRVSLTVVMCFLLAGNALAQIADLDPDWKELEVPPPARFSADRLVPIDMPRYVTVKVGVDPDSLSVGKDGIVRYVAVAVSQSGNVNAMYQGIWCLKGEVKTYARFGSDGKWNPVEDAQWLPLNGNQRSMHALALARQGACDGRAATSSSPESIIRKLKSSRFDGTQQ
;
A
#
# COMPACT_ATOMS: atom_id res chain seq x y z
N SER A 1 -52.42 48.25 -21.10
CA SER A 1 -52.93 47.88 -22.43
C SER A 1 -52.61 46.46 -22.72
N SER A 2 -53.61 45.69 -22.61
CA SER A 2 -54.30 44.96 -23.71
C SER A 2 -53.67 43.65 -24.06
N CYS A 3 -54.38 42.58 -23.67
CA CYS A 3 -55.29 41.77 -24.50
C CYS A 3 -54.51 40.82 -25.43
N ARG A 4 -54.82 39.57 -25.52
CA ARG A 4 -55.95 38.65 -25.57
C ARG A 4 -55.41 37.24 -25.66
N ARG A 5 -55.82 36.27 -24.92
CA ARG A 5 -56.80 35.19 -25.17
C ARG A 5 -56.87 34.69 -26.62
N VAL A 6 -56.74 33.42 -26.79
CA VAL A 6 -57.46 32.42 -27.62
C VAL A 6 -56.75 31.07 -27.45
N GLU A 7 -57.21 30.11 -26.73
CA GLU A 7 -58.27 29.09 -27.03
C GLU A 7 -57.92 28.15 -28.19
N ALA A 8 -57.92 26.92 -27.84
CA ALA A 8 -58.63 25.76 -28.38
C ALA A 8 -57.74 24.57 -28.77
N SER A 9 -57.85 23.56 -27.97
CA SER A 9 -58.40 22.26 -28.38
C SER A 9 -57.82 21.58 -29.61
N ASN A 10 -57.03 20.53 -29.40
CA ASN A 10 -57.33 19.31 -30.16
C ASN A 10 -56.80 18.04 -29.45
N ARG A 11 -57.74 17.26 -28.92
CA ARG A 11 -57.54 15.89 -28.47
C ARG A 11 -57.37 15.04 -29.72
N ILE A 12 -56.20 14.44 -29.88
CA ILE A 12 -56.05 13.29 -30.77
C ILE A 12 -55.72 12.10 -29.87
N HIS A 13 -56.72 11.31 -29.63
CA HIS A 13 -56.61 9.95 -29.16
C HIS A 13 -55.81 9.12 -30.19
N ARG A 14 -54.53 8.90 -29.97
CA ARG A 14 -53.82 7.81 -30.64
C ARG A 14 -53.92 6.59 -29.76
N GLN A 15 -54.77 5.70 -30.16
CA GLN A 15 -54.78 4.31 -29.75
C GLN A 15 -53.45 3.69 -30.12
N ILE A 16 -52.60 3.44 -29.16
CA ILE A 16 -51.40 2.64 -29.35
C ILE A 16 -51.84 1.18 -29.32
N GLN A 17 -52.07 0.63 -30.49
CA GLN A 17 -52.22 -0.81 -30.69
C GLN A 17 -50.87 -1.47 -30.30
N ARG A 18 -50.90 -2.23 -29.21
CA ARG A 18 -49.76 -3.09 -28.83
C ARG A 18 -49.73 -4.27 -29.78
N PRO A 19 -48.59 -4.54 -30.45
CA PRO A 19 -48.42 -5.78 -31.17
C PRO A 19 -48.39 -6.93 -30.17
N MET A 20 -49.32 -7.86 -30.33
CA MET A 20 -49.32 -9.14 -29.65
C MET A 20 -48.18 -9.97 -30.23
N TYR A 21 -47.09 -10.09 -29.52
CA TYR A 21 -46.03 -11.06 -29.81
C TYR A 21 -46.47 -12.44 -29.33
N PRO A 22 -46.56 -13.45 -30.20
CA PRO A 22 -46.80 -14.82 -29.77
C PRO A 22 -45.55 -15.30 -29.01
N GLY A 23 -45.68 -15.52 -27.74
CA GLY A 23 -44.65 -16.06 -26.88
C GLY A 23 -44.20 -17.43 -27.31
N ASN A 24 -42.91 -17.54 -27.58
CA ASN A 24 -42.23 -18.82 -27.71
C ASN A 24 -41.52 -19.12 -26.36
N PRO A 25 -42.15 -19.93 -25.50
CA PRO A 25 -41.70 -20.08 -24.10
C PRO A 25 -40.51 -21.05 -23.92
N MET A 26 -39.84 -21.48 -25.00
CA MET A 26 -38.88 -22.60 -24.87
C MET A 26 -37.44 -22.29 -25.26
N ARG A 27 -37.09 -21.03 -25.52
CA ARG A 27 -35.70 -20.68 -25.87
C ARG A 27 -34.94 -19.80 -24.86
N VAL A 28 -35.61 -19.33 -23.81
CA VAL A 28 -35.02 -18.46 -22.80
C VAL A 28 -34.32 -19.26 -21.71
N SER A 29 -34.63 -20.54 -21.54
CA SER A 29 -34.18 -21.37 -20.43
C SER A 29 -32.72 -21.85 -20.55
N LEU A 30 -32.20 -22.01 -21.75
CA LEU A 30 -30.86 -22.58 -21.93
C LEU A 30 -29.71 -21.54 -21.80
N THR A 31 -30.00 -20.30 -22.20
CA THR A 31 -28.99 -19.22 -22.11
C THR A 31 -28.82 -18.67 -20.69
N VAL A 32 -29.88 -18.68 -19.89
CA VAL A 32 -29.82 -18.22 -18.49
C VAL A 32 -29.10 -19.26 -17.61
N VAL A 33 -29.26 -20.54 -17.87
CA VAL A 33 -28.59 -21.61 -17.12
C VAL A 33 -27.09 -21.63 -17.43
N MET A 34 -26.67 -21.30 -18.65
CA MET A 34 -25.25 -21.29 -19.05
C MET A 34 -24.50 -20.08 -18.47
N CYS A 35 -25.17 -18.95 -18.19
CA CYS A 35 -24.54 -17.81 -17.49
C CYS A 35 -24.32 -18.06 -15.99
N PHE A 36 -25.15 -18.89 -15.35
CA PHE A 36 -24.98 -19.23 -13.92
C PHE A 36 -23.85 -20.23 -13.67
N LEU A 37 -23.47 -21.05 -14.66
CA LEU A 37 -22.37 -22.01 -14.52
C LEU A 37 -20.98 -21.38 -14.70
N LEU A 38 -20.87 -20.16 -15.20
CA LEU A 38 -19.61 -19.45 -15.38
C LEU A 38 -19.29 -18.46 -14.22
N ALA A 39 -20.20 -18.24 -13.29
CA ALA A 39 -20.03 -17.33 -12.17
C ALA A 39 -19.35 -17.98 -10.92
N GLY A 40 -18.91 -19.22 -11.02
CA GLY A 40 -18.58 -20.07 -9.87
C GLY A 40 -17.13 -20.06 -9.39
N ASN A 41 -16.19 -19.26 -9.91
CA ASN A 41 -14.77 -19.38 -9.50
C ASN A 41 -14.03 -18.06 -9.30
N ALA A 42 -14.70 -16.98 -9.00
CA ALA A 42 -14.04 -15.79 -8.45
C ALA A 42 -14.01 -15.85 -6.92
N LEU A 43 -13.52 -16.94 -6.35
CA LEU A 43 -12.97 -16.90 -5.01
C LEU A 43 -11.68 -16.10 -5.15
N ALA A 44 -11.77 -14.80 -4.82
CA ALA A 44 -10.60 -13.99 -4.57
C ALA A 44 -9.72 -14.80 -3.61
N GLN A 45 -8.55 -15.23 -4.09
CA GLN A 45 -7.55 -15.83 -3.25
C GLN A 45 -7.11 -14.72 -2.28
N ILE A 46 -7.80 -14.68 -1.14
CA ILE A 46 -7.23 -14.04 0.05
C ILE A 46 -5.96 -14.84 0.25
N ALA A 47 -4.81 -14.22 0.05
CA ALA A 47 -3.53 -14.84 0.35
C ALA A 47 -3.58 -15.15 1.86
N ASP A 48 -3.99 -16.37 2.18
CA ASP A 48 -3.98 -16.85 3.54
C ASP A 48 -2.53 -16.78 4.02
N LEU A 49 -2.37 -16.21 5.22
CA LEU A 49 -1.11 -16.29 5.93
C LEU A 49 -0.79 -17.76 6.06
N ASP A 50 0.37 -18.17 5.54
CA ASP A 50 0.90 -19.52 5.80
C ASP A 50 0.88 -19.74 7.33
N PRO A 51 0.10 -20.69 7.86
CA PRO A 51 0.01 -20.91 9.29
C PRO A 51 1.37 -21.35 9.88
N ASP A 52 2.24 -21.91 9.05
CA ASP A 52 3.59 -22.35 9.42
C ASP A 52 4.66 -21.28 9.17
N TRP A 53 4.25 -20.05 8.75
CA TRP A 53 5.19 -18.99 8.50
C TRP A 53 6.00 -18.67 9.75
N LYS A 54 7.31 -18.61 9.58
CA LYS A 54 8.27 -18.20 10.60
C LYS A 54 9.20 -17.15 10.04
N GLU A 55 9.45 -16.14 10.84
CA GLU A 55 10.50 -15.18 10.54
C GLU A 55 11.85 -15.89 10.45
N LEU A 56 12.60 -15.62 9.39
CA LEU A 56 13.96 -16.14 9.26
C LEU A 56 14.89 -15.47 10.28
N GLU A 57 15.99 -16.15 10.59
CA GLU A 57 17.05 -15.56 11.40
C GLU A 57 17.42 -14.17 10.88
N VAL A 58 17.41 -13.20 11.78
CA VAL A 58 17.66 -11.80 11.44
C VAL A 58 19.17 -11.59 11.38
N PRO A 59 19.74 -11.22 10.21
CA PRO A 59 21.16 -10.97 10.12
C PRO A 59 21.55 -9.78 10.98
N PRO A 60 22.81 -9.68 11.40
CA PRO A 60 23.30 -8.49 12.11
C PRO A 60 23.03 -7.20 11.31
N PRO A 61 22.77 -6.07 12.00
CA PRO A 61 22.58 -4.80 11.32
C PRO A 61 23.79 -4.44 10.45
N ALA A 62 23.52 -4.07 9.20
CA ALA A 62 24.56 -3.60 8.30
C ALA A 62 25.19 -2.29 8.81
N ARG A 63 26.42 -2.00 8.39
CA ARG A 63 26.98 -0.66 8.51
C ARG A 63 26.13 0.29 7.67
N PHE A 64 25.99 1.52 8.11
CA PHE A 64 25.25 2.55 7.39
C PHE A 64 26.09 3.81 7.21
N SER A 65 25.70 4.63 6.23
CA SER A 65 26.28 5.96 6.01
C SER A 65 25.16 7.00 5.97
N ALA A 66 25.31 8.05 6.77
CA ALA A 66 24.36 9.17 6.78
C ALA A 66 24.44 10.05 5.51
N ASP A 67 25.52 9.93 4.72
CA ASP A 67 25.76 10.76 3.54
C ASP A 67 25.11 10.23 2.27
N ARG A 68 24.68 8.96 2.25
CA ARG A 68 24.15 8.27 1.06
C ARG A 68 22.69 7.86 1.19
N LEU A 69 21.97 8.44 2.13
CA LEU A 69 20.61 8.07 2.40
C LEU A 69 19.68 8.32 1.21
N VAL A 70 18.82 7.37 0.92
CA VAL A 70 17.64 7.58 0.10
C VAL A 70 16.57 8.19 1.01
N PRO A 71 16.21 9.46 0.80
CA PRO A 71 15.28 10.13 1.70
C PRO A 71 13.89 9.51 1.66
N ILE A 72 13.22 9.52 2.80
CA ILE A 72 11.80 9.21 2.96
C ILE A 72 11.04 10.53 3.11
N ASP A 73 10.00 10.74 2.32
CA ASP A 73 9.16 11.92 2.44
C ASP A 73 8.30 11.80 3.69
N MET A 74 8.53 12.71 4.61
CA MET A 74 7.83 12.78 5.88
C MET A 74 6.82 13.94 5.88
N PRO A 75 5.76 13.87 6.71
CA PRO A 75 4.86 14.98 6.88
C PRO A 75 5.59 16.29 7.24
N ARG A 76 5.10 17.44 6.78
CA ARG A 76 5.76 18.76 6.91
C ARG A 76 6.07 19.19 8.36
N TYR A 77 5.35 18.63 9.33
CA TYR A 77 5.61 18.90 10.75
C TYR A 77 6.80 18.11 11.34
N VAL A 78 7.34 17.15 10.58
CA VAL A 78 8.52 16.38 10.96
C VAL A 78 9.77 17.16 10.54
N THR A 79 10.54 17.63 11.50
CA THR A 79 11.70 18.51 11.25
C THR A 79 13.01 17.73 11.03
N VAL A 80 13.04 16.45 11.38
CA VAL A 80 14.19 15.58 11.15
C VAL A 80 14.17 15.04 9.73
N LYS A 81 15.35 14.98 9.10
CA LYS A 81 15.51 14.30 7.82
C LYS A 81 15.61 12.81 8.06
N VAL A 82 14.74 12.03 7.42
CA VAL A 82 14.75 10.58 7.55
C VAL A 82 15.05 9.95 6.19
N GLY A 83 15.87 8.92 6.19
CA GLY A 83 16.18 8.17 4.97
C GLY A 83 16.55 6.72 5.29
N VAL A 84 16.68 5.94 4.24
CA VAL A 84 17.15 4.54 4.29
C VAL A 84 18.55 4.49 3.68
N ASP A 85 19.47 3.79 4.34
CA ASP A 85 20.73 3.43 3.71
C ASP A 85 20.46 2.34 2.65
N PRO A 86 20.74 2.62 1.36
CA PRO A 86 20.45 1.69 0.28
C PRO A 86 21.17 0.34 0.41
N ASP A 87 22.39 0.34 0.96
CA ASP A 87 23.19 -0.87 1.10
C ASP A 87 22.71 -1.77 2.26
N SER A 88 21.87 -1.23 3.14
CA SER A 88 21.25 -1.96 4.25
C SER A 88 19.94 -2.64 3.89
N LEU A 89 19.36 -2.31 2.73
CA LEU A 89 18.05 -2.80 2.33
C LEU A 89 18.16 -4.23 1.80
N SER A 90 17.33 -5.10 2.31
CA SER A 90 17.23 -6.50 1.87
C SER A 90 15.79 -6.99 1.91
N VAL A 91 15.49 -8.00 1.09
CA VAL A 91 14.20 -8.70 1.12
C VAL A 91 14.46 -10.17 1.37
N GLY A 92 14.00 -10.66 2.50
CA GLY A 92 14.13 -12.06 2.89
C GLY A 92 13.15 -12.96 2.15
N LYS A 93 13.44 -14.27 2.12
CA LYS A 93 12.50 -15.28 1.61
C LYS A 93 11.23 -15.37 2.45
N ASP A 94 11.26 -14.87 3.67
CA ASP A 94 10.12 -14.70 4.58
C ASP A 94 9.21 -13.51 4.21
N GLY A 95 9.54 -12.78 3.14
CA GLY A 95 8.78 -11.62 2.69
C GLY A 95 9.03 -10.35 3.49
N ILE A 96 9.99 -10.35 4.42
CA ILE A 96 10.32 -9.18 5.24
C ILE A 96 11.30 -8.28 4.49
N VAL A 97 10.96 -6.99 4.41
CA VAL A 97 11.84 -5.93 3.93
C VAL A 97 12.62 -5.40 5.13
N ARG A 98 13.92 -5.73 5.21
CA ARG A 98 14.81 -5.28 6.28
C ARG A 98 15.65 -4.11 5.81
N TYR A 99 15.88 -3.13 6.69
CA TYR A 99 16.58 -1.89 6.34
C TYR A 99 17.09 -1.17 7.59
N VAL A 100 18.06 -0.27 7.38
CA VAL A 100 18.48 0.71 8.38
C VAL A 100 17.82 2.05 8.04
N ALA A 101 16.93 2.51 8.92
CA ALA A 101 16.40 3.87 8.89
C ALA A 101 17.32 4.79 9.67
N VAL A 102 17.66 5.92 9.08
CA VAL A 102 18.52 6.93 9.70
C VAL A 102 17.79 8.26 9.75
N ALA A 103 17.68 8.82 10.95
CA ALA A 103 17.15 10.15 11.19
C ALA A 103 18.29 11.11 11.54
N VAL A 104 18.37 12.22 10.84
CA VAL A 104 19.38 13.26 11.06
C VAL A 104 18.67 14.54 11.51
N SER A 105 18.98 15.02 12.70
CA SER A 105 18.44 16.27 13.23
C SER A 105 19.09 17.49 12.57
N GLN A 106 18.50 18.66 12.75
CA GLN A 106 19.10 19.92 12.28
C GLN A 106 20.46 20.23 12.91
N SER A 107 20.69 19.73 14.13
CA SER A 107 21.98 19.83 14.83
C SER A 107 23.02 18.79 14.40
N GLY A 108 22.66 17.92 13.42
CA GLY A 108 23.56 16.87 12.93
C GLY A 108 23.56 15.59 13.76
N ASN A 109 22.74 15.48 14.81
CA ASN A 109 22.65 14.24 15.57
C ASN A 109 22.01 13.14 14.72
N VAL A 110 22.67 11.98 14.70
CA VAL A 110 22.25 10.80 13.96
C VAL A 110 21.61 9.78 14.89
N ASN A 111 20.43 9.33 14.53
CA ASN A 111 19.74 8.21 15.17
C ASN A 111 19.41 7.16 14.11
N ALA A 112 19.86 5.93 14.30
CA ALA A 112 19.59 4.85 13.36
C ALA A 112 18.87 3.69 14.03
N MET A 113 18.00 3.04 13.24
CA MET A 113 17.22 1.88 13.66
C MET A 113 17.29 0.79 12.58
N TYR A 114 17.57 -0.43 13.00
CA TYR A 114 17.46 -1.61 12.16
C TYR A 114 16.07 -2.20 12.30
N GLN A 115 15.34 -2.26 11.20
CA GLN A 115 13.92 -2.62 11.19
C GLN A 115 13.57 -3.58 10.06
N GLY A 116 12.45 -4.27 10.24
CA GLY A 116 11.79 -5.04 9.20
C GLY A 116 10.35 -4.61 9.01
N ILE A 117 9.89 -4.53 7.75
CA ILE A 117 8.49 -4.34 7.40
C ILE A 117 7.93 -5.66 6.87
N TRP A 118 6.84 -6.10 7.47
CA TRP A 118 6.05 -7.20 6.97
C TRP A 118 4.82 -6.67 6.22
N CYS A 119 4.97 -6.49 4.91
CA CYS A 119 3.93 -5.90 4.07
C CYS A 119 2.60 -6.67 4.14
N LEU A 120 2.65 -8.00 4.22
CA LEU A 120 1.47 -8.86 4.25
C LEU A 120 0.55 -8.56 5.43
N LYS A 121 1.12 -8.27 6.61
CA LYS A 121 0.38 -7.89 7.81
C LYS A 121 0.28 -6.38 8.02
N GLY A 122 1.08 -5.59 7.31
CA GLY A 122 1.17 -4.15 7.55
C GLY A 122 1.80 -3.83 8.91
N GLU A 123 2.86 -4.55 9.25
CA GLU A 123 3.55 -4.45 10.55
C GLU A 123 5.02 -4.09 10.36
N VAL A 124 5.59 -3.51 11.40
CA VAL A 124 7.02 -3.17 11.52
C VAL A 124 7.57 -3.74 12.82
N LYS A 125 8.82 -4.21 12.77
CA LYS A 125 9.58 -4.67 13.92
C LYS A 125 10.91 -3.95 13.99
N THR A 126 11.30 -3.48 15.17
CA THR A 126 12.62 -2.88 15.40
C THR A 126 13.51 -3.92 16.06
N TYR A 127 14.57 -4.32 15.38
CA TYR A 127 15.51 -5.33 15.87
C TYR A 127 16.62 -4.74 16.71
N ALA A 128 17.12 -3.58 16.32
CA ALA A 128 18.20 -2.90 17.04
C ALA A 128 18.13 -1.38 16.87
N ARG A 129 18.74 -0.67 17.81
CA ARG A 129 18.92 0.78 17.79
C ARG A 129 20.40 1.11 17.89
N PHE A 130 20.84 2.08 17.09
CA PHE A 130 22.21 2.58 17.14
C PHE A 130 22.35 3.55 18.29
N GLY A 131 23.23 3.26 19.20
CA GLY A 131 23.49 4.07 20.41
C GLY A 131 24.48 5.19 20.18
N SER A 132 24.53 6.12 21.13
CA SER A 132 25.54 7.20 21.16
C SER A 132 26.96 6.70 21.37
N ASP A 133 27.12 5.47 21.84
CA ASP A 133 28.38 4.74 21.96
C ASP A 133 28.92 4.19 20.64
N GLY A 134 28.21 4.43 19.52
CA GLY A 134 28.57 3.95 18.21
C GLY A 134 28.31 2.46 17.98
N LYS A 135 27.48 1.84 18.81
CA LYS A 135 27.15 0.40 18.72
C LYS A 135 25.68 0.16 18.49
N TRP A 136 25.40 -0.99 17.89
CA TRP A 136 24.05 -1.50 17.79
C TRP A 136 23.63 -2.19 19.09
N ASN A 137 22.55 -1.73 19.65
CA ASN A 137 21.91 -2.30 20.86
C ASN A 137 20.66 -3.05 20.43
N PRO A 138 20.60 -4.38 20.57
CA PRO A 138 19.41 -5.16 20.29
C PRO A 138 18.21 -4.67 21.09
N VAL A 139 17.02 -4.75 20.52
CA VAL A 139 15.77 -4.53 21.23
C VAL A 139 15.34 -5.84 21.88
N GLU A 140 15.34 -5.89 23.20
CA GLU A 140 14.80 -7.00 23.95
C GLU A 140 13.31 -7.13 23.66
N ASP A 141 12.82 -8.37 23.50
CA ASP A 141 11.42 -8.67 23.23
C ASP A 141 10.81 -7.86 22.06
N ALA A 142 11.60 -7.69 20.97
CA ALA A 142 11.16 -6.97 19.79
C ALA A 142 9.84 -7.54 19.24
N GLN A 143 8.79 -6.73 19.19
CA GLN A 143 7.45 -7.12 18.75
C GLN A 143 7.12 -6.55 17.38
N TRP A 144 6.28 -7.26 16.63
CA TRP A 144 5.62 -6.75 15.45
C TRP A 144 4.53 -5.77 15.85
N LEU A 145 4.58 -4.55 15.33
CA LEU A 145 3.64 -3.46 15.63
C LEU A 145 2.98 -2.98 14.34
N PRO A 146 1.68 -2.67 14.36
CA PRO A 146 0.98 -2.17 13.18
C PRO A 146 1.64 -0.90 12.63
N LEU A 147 1.86 -0.82 11.30
CA LEU A 147 2.42 0.36 10.63
C LEU A 147 1.56 1.62 10.83
N ASN A 148 0.23 1.45 10.88
CA ASN A 148 -0.74 2.52 11.09
C ASN A 148 -1.12 2.74 12.56
N GLY A 149 -0.42 2.07 13.49
CA GLY A 149 -0.61 2.23 14.91
C GLY A 149 -0.11 3.58 15.42
N ASN A 150 -0.39 3.86 16.70
CA ASN A 150 0.09 5.07 17.38
C ASN A 150 1.60 4.96 17.69
N GLN A 151 2.43 4.85 16.66
CA GLN A 151 3.87 4.75 16.79
C GLN A 151 4.49 6.15 16.86
N ARG A 152 5.52 6.29 17.71
CA ARG A 152 6.29 7.54 17.85
C ARG A 152 6.99 7.96 16.55
N SER A 153 7.15 7.04 15.60
CA SER A 153 7.87 7.26 14.37
C SER A 153 7.05 6.76 13.18
N MET A 154 6.69 7.67 12.29
CA MET A 154 5.89 7.38 11.10
C MET A 154 6.72 6.94 9.89
N HIS A 155 8.04 6.90 10.01
CA HIS A 155 8.93 6.65 8.86
C HIS A 155 8.73 5.25 8.25
N ALA A 156 8.42 4.24 9.06
CA ALA A 156 8.18 2.89 8.56
C ALA A 156 6.92 2.83 7.68
N LEU A 157 5.84 3.50 8.09
CA LEU A 157 4.62 3.64 7.28
C LEU A 157 4.90 4.42 5.99
N ALA A 158 5.66 5.53 6.11
CA ALA A 158 6.03 6.35 4.96
C ALA A 158 6.88 5.52 3.97
N LEU A 159 7.88 4.79 4.43
CA LEU A 159 8.70 3.90 3.62
C LEU A 159 7.86 2.81 2.93
N ALA A 160 6.95 2.17 3.67
CA ALA A 160 6.07 1.15 3.10
C ALA A 160 5.25 1.71 1.94
N ARG A 161 4.64 2.89 2.11
CA ARG A 161 3.80 3.55 1.10
C ARG A 161 4.57 4.08 -0.10
N GLN A 162 5.81 4.55 0.11
CA GLN A 162 6.62 5.16 -0.93
C GLN A 162 7.37 4.14 -1.78
N GLY A 163 7.44 2.88 -1.39
CA GLY A 163 8.05 1.91 -2.28
C GLY A 163 8.48 0.58 -1.68
N ALA A 164 8.50 0.40 -0.38
CA ALA A 164 8.87 -0.89 0.19
C ALA A 164 7.77 -1.94 0.02
N CYS A 165 6.49 -1.53 0.07
CA CYS A 165 5.35 -2.41 -0.12
C CYS A 165 4.55 -2.03 -1.38
N ASP A 166 3.93 -3.05 -1.99
CA ASP A 166 2.91 -2.94 -3.01
C ASP A 166 1.70 -3.75 -2.55
N GLY A 167 0.71 -3.04 -1.99
CA GLY A 167 -0.37 -3.67 -1.25
C GLY A 167 0.15 -4.50 -0.08
N ARG A 168 -0.12 -5.80 -0.12
CA ARG A 168 0.25 -6.77 0.94
C ARG A 168 1.56 -7.52 0.66
N ALA A 169 2.32 -7.14 -0.34
CA ALA A 169 3.60 -7.77 -0.69
C ALA A 169 4.74 -6.75 -0.66
N ALA A 170 5.98 -7.22 -0.52
CA ALA A 170 7.12 -6.40 -0.85
C ALA A 170 7.06 -6.00 -2.33
N THR A 171 7.41 -4.76 -2.65
CA THR A 171 7.35 -4.23 -4.04
C THR A 171 8.18 -5.09 -4.99
N SER A 172 9.28 -5.64 -4.52
CA SER A 172 10.18 -6.50 -5.29
C SER A 172 11.04 -7.33 -4.34
N SER A 173 11.52 -8.47 -4.81
CA SER A 173 12.58 -9.23 -4.15
C SER A 173 13.96 -8.58 -4.32
N SER A 174 14.10 -7.61 -5.25
CA SER A 174 15.34 -6.87 -5.49
C SER A 174 15.35 -5.56 -4.70
N PRO A 175 16.33 -5.35 -3.80
CA PRO A 175 16.54 -4.10 -3.09
C PRO A 175 16.66 -2.90 -4.02
N GLU A 176 17.37 -3.04 -5.14
CA GLU A 176 17.61 -1.98 -6.14
C GLU A 176 16.28 -1.49 -6.76
N SER A 177 15.34 -2.40 -6.97
CA SER A 177 14.01 -2.05 -7.50
C SER A 177 13.20 -1.24 -6.49
N ILE A 178 13.27 -1.59 -5.21
CA ILE A 178 12.65 -0.82 -4.12
C ILE A 178 13.28 0.57 -4.05
N ILE A 179 14.62 0.66 -4.05
CA ILE A 179 15.35 1.94 -4.04
C ILE A 179 14.99 2.81 -5.25
N ARG A 180 14.87 2.22 -6.43
CA ARG A 180 14.43 2.95 -7.64
C ARG A 180 13.02 3.50 -7.47
N LYS A 181 12.09 2.71 -6.92
CA LYS A 181 10.70 3.16 -6.67
C LYS A 181 10.68 4.30 -5.64
N LEU A 182 11.44 4.20 -4.54
CA LEU A 182 11.57 5.27 -3.55
C LEU A 182 12.08 6.58 -4.16
N LYS A 183 13.04 6.51 -5.08
CA LYS A 183 13.56 7.68 -5.78
C LYS A 183 12.54 8.28 -6.75
N SER A 184 11.74 7.46 -7.44
CA SER A 184 10.74 7.92 -8.40
C SER A 184 9.50 8.52 -7.72
N SER A 185 9.04 7.96 -6.62
CA SER A 185 7.85 8.45 -5.90
C SER A 185 7.99 9.91 -5.40
N ARG A 186 9.22 10.38 -5.23
CA ARG A 186 9.51 11.78 -4.85
C ARG A 186 9.25 12.79 -5.97
N PHE A 187 9.32 12.36 -7.24
CA PHE A 187 9.05 13.26 -8.36
C PHE A 187 7.55 13.53 -8.54
N ASP A 188 6.70 12.61 -8.13
CA ASP A 188 5.24 12.74 -8.27
C ASP A 188 4.61 13.62 -7.17
N GLY A 189 5.31 13.81 -6.04
CA GLY A 189 4.87 14.64 -4.91
C GLY A 189 5.02 16.15 -5.10
N THR A 190 5.68 16.60 -6.17
CA THR A 190 5.91 18.03 -6.44
C THR A 190 4.85 18.69 -7.34
N GLN A 191 3.81 17.94 -7.74
CA GLN A 191 2.73 18.42 -8.62
C GLN A 191 1.35 18.53 -7.94
N GLN A 192 1.30 18.82 -6.63
CA GLN A 192 0.02 19.19 -5.97
C GLN A 192 0.16 20.51 -5.25
#